data_e476ab5b1161f3e88a42f22b89e78199
#
_entry.id   e476ab5b1161f3e88a42f22b89e78199
#
_cell.length_a   1.000
_cell.length_b   1.000
_cell.length_c   1.000
_cell.angle_alpha   90.00
_cell.angle_beta   90.00
_cell.angle_gamma   90.00
#
_symmetry.space_group_name_H-M   'P 1'
#
loop_
_entity.id
_entity.type
_entity.pdbx_description
1 polymer ?
#
loop_
_entity_poly.entity_id
_entity_poly.type
_entity_poly.pdbx_seq_one_letter_code
_entity_poly.pdbx_strand_id
1 'polypeptide(L)'
;MKRFAVLLLALAMMVCCALPAFAAGTIEVTEDVSVSDDYDWTRFKGQNVAINVYNWGEYISNGSDDSVDVVSVFEQLTGIKVNYTTFDSNESMYAKLKSGAANYDVVIPSDYMVAKMIS
;
A
#
# COMPACT_ATOMS: atom_id res chain seq x y z
N MET A 1 48.95 14.33 -31.05
CA MET A 1 47.55 14.30 -31.54
C MET A 1 46.84 12.99 -31.21
N LYS A 2 47.40 11.80 -31.41
CA LYS A 2 46.71 10.51 -31.08
C LYS A 2 46.40 10.27 -29.61
N ARG A 3 47.22 10.83 -28.68
CA ARG A 3 46.97 10.67 -27.22
C ARG A 3 45.86 11.60 -26.69
N PHE A 4 45.62 12.76 -27.32
CA PHE A 4 44.51 13.64 -26.97
C PHE A 4 43.17 13.10 -27.44
N ALA A 5 43.10 12.42 -28.58
CA ALA A 5 41.86 11.78 -29.07
C ALA A 5 41.41 10.64 -28.19
N VAL A 6 42.34 9.83 -27.64
CA VAL A 6 42.03 8.73 -26.73
C VAL A 6 41.50 9.24 -25.38
N LEU A 7 42.06 10.35 -24.87
CA LEU A 7 41.58 10.99 -23.62
C LEU A 7 40.17 11.58 -23.77
N LEU A 8 39.87 12.22 -24.93
CA LEU A 8 38.53 12.72 -25.23
C LEU A 8 37.51 11.62 -25.39
N LEU A 9 37.89 10.48 -25.99
CA LEU A 9 37.00 9.31 -26.13
C LEU A 9 36.69 8.67 -24.78
N ALA A 10 37.69 8.56 -23.88
CA ALA A 10 37.51 8.05 -22.53
C ALA A 10 36.63 8.96 -21.67
N LEU A 11 36.76 10.28 -21.82
CA LEU A 11 35.90 11.25 -21.12
C LEU A 11 34.45 11.21 -21.64
N ALA A 12 34.25 11.02 -22.94
CA ALA A 12 32.91 10.87 -23.53
C ALA A 12 32.22 9.58 -23.10
N MET A 13 32.95 8.47 -22.91
CA MET A 13 32.38 7.23 -22.38
C MET A 13 32.03 7.32 -20.88
N MET A 14 32.74 8.14 -20.10
CA MET A 14 32.45 8.32 -18.67
C MET A 14 31.19 9.17 -18.45
N VAL A 15 30.84 10.05 -19.37
CA VAL A 15 29.62 10.88 -19.30
C VAL A 15 28.37 10.09 -19.74
N CYS A 16 28.53 9.01 -20.52
CA CYS A 16 27.38 8.21 -20.99
C CYS A 16 26.84 7.19 -19.99
N CYS A 17 27.50 6.98 -18.84
CA CYS A 17 27.05 6.03 -17.80
C CYS A 17 26.30 6.67 -16.62
N ALA A 18 26.12 7.99 -16.63
CA ALA A 18 25.29 8.67 -15.65
C ALA A 18 23.91 9.00 -16.25
N LEU A 19 23.19 7.96 -16.66
CA LEU A 19 21.73 8.09 -16.70
C LEU A 19 21.31 8.26 -15.25
N PRO A 20 20.65 9.37 -14.85
CA PRO A 20 20.03 9.42 -13.53
C PRO A 20 19.05 8.25 -13.52
N ALA A 21 19.30 7.26 -12.66
CA ALA A 21 18.21 6.42 -12.20
C ALA A 21 17.19 7.42 -11.65
N PHE A 22 16.05 7.57 -12.31
CA PHE A 22 14.91 8.23 -11.71
C PHE A 22 14.62 7.41 -10.47
N ALA A 23 15.13 7.85 -9.34
CA ALA A 23 14.64 7.40 -8.06
C ALA A 23 13.17 7.80 -8.08
N ALA A 24 12.26 6.81 -7.99
CA ALA A 24 10.86 7.10 -7.77
C ALA A 24 10.81 8.07 -6.60
N GLY A 25 10.15 9.21 -6.78
CA GLY A 25 9.95 10.18 -5.71
C GLY A 25 9.10 9.54 -4.62
N THR A 26 9.12 10.13 -3.45
CA THR A 26 8.28 9.69 -2.33
C THR A 26 7.41 10.85 -1.86
N ILE A 27 6.18 10.52 -1.48
CA ILE A 27 5.25 11.43 -0.82
C ILE A 27 5.28 11.11 0.68
N GLU A 28 5.68 12.07 1.50
CA GLU A 28 5.57 11.95 2.95
C GLU A 28 4.10 12.11 3.36
N VAL A 29 3.54 11.12 4.03
CA VAL A 29 2.17 11.13 4.52
C VAL A 29 2.12 11.55 5.98
N THR A 30 3.05 11.01 6.77
CA THR A 30 3.32 11.39 8.17
C THR A 30 4.83 11.41 8.38
N GLU A 31 5.29 11.79 9.58
CA GLU A 31 6.71 11.74 9.96
C GLU A 31 7.33 10.34 9.76
N ASP A 32 6.54 9.28 9.97
CA ASP A 32 7.01 7.88 9.93
C ASP A 32 6.63 7.13 8.66
N VAL A 33 5.79 7.71 7.79
CA VAL A 33 5.23 7.01 6.63
C VAL A 33 5.41 7.81 5.34
N SER A 34 6.07 7.19 4.38
CA SER A 34 6.13 7.69 3.01
C SER A 34 5.70 6.61 2.01
N VAL A 35 5.16 7.04 0.88
CA VAL A 35 4.72 6.17 -0.23
C VAL A 35 5.37 6.60 -1.53
N SER A 36 5.43 5.71 -2.51
CA SER A 36 5.91 6.05 -3.86
C SER A 36 5.00 7.08 -4.54
N ASP A 37 5.57 8.00 -5.31
CA ASP A 37 4.84 9.00 -6.09
C ASP A 37 4.44 8.50 -7.51
N ASP A 38 4.74 7.26 -7.84
CA ASP A 38 4.40 6.64 -9.12
C ASP A 38 2.91 6.28 -9.28
N TYR A 39 2.13 6.51 -8.24
CA TYR A 39 0.69 6.25 -8.21
C TYR A 39 -0.09 7.48 -7.72
N ASP A 40 -1.24 7.77 -8.34
CA ASP A 40 -2.15 8.84 -7.89
C ASP A 40 -3.00 8.35 -6.69
N TRP A 41 -2.43 8.47 -5.51
CA TRP A 41 -3.07 8.12 -4.24
C TRP A 41 -4.28 9.01 -3.92
N THR A 42 -4.37 10.20 -4.52
CA THR A 42 -5.38 11.21 -4.19
C THR A 42 -6.62 11.15 -5.08
N ARG A 43 -6.66 10.24 -6.04
CA ARG A 43 -7.70 10.15 -7.08
C ARG A 43 -9.13 10.06 -6.55
N PHE A 44 -9.33 9.64 -5.30
CA PHE A 44 -10.65 9.53 -4.66
C PHE A 44 -10.96 10.64 -3.65
N LYS A 45 -10.01 11.56 -3.41
CA LYS A 45 -10.23 12.67 -2.47
C LYS A 45 -11.46 13.50 -2.87
N GLY A 46 -12.32 13.78 -1.91
CA GLY A 46 -13.55 14.56 -2.13
C GLY A 46 -14.72 13.80 -2.78
N GLN A 47 -14.58 12.50 -3.06
CA GLN A 47 -15.65 11.70 -3.70
C GLN A 47 -16.53 10.94 -2.69
N ASN A 48 -16.31 11.08 -1.38
CA ASN A 48 -17.04 10.37 -0.32
C ASN A 48 -17.04 8.85 -0.48
N VAL A 49 -15.94 8.29 -0.97
CA VAL A 49 -15.76 6.84 -1.11
C VAL A 49 -15.52 6.22 0.26
N ALA A 50 -16.16 5.08 0.52
CA ALA A 50 -15.92 4.27 1.71
C ALA A 50 -15.77 2.81 1.33
N ILE A 51 -14.93 2.08 2.08
CA ILE A 51 -14.76 0.63 1.97
C ILE A 51 -14.97 -0.05 3.33
N ASN A 52 -15.49 -1.25 3.30
CA ASN A 52 -15.69 -2.09 4.48
C ASN A 52 -14.62 -3.19 4.49
N VAL A 53 -13.76 -3.18 5.50
CA VAL A 53 -12.64 -4.12 5.64
C VAL A 53 -12.89 -5.04 6.82
N TYR A 54 -12.69 -6.35 6.62
CA TYR A 54 -12.85 -7.38 7.64
C TYR A 54 -11.56 -8.20 7.75
N ASN A 55 -10.86 -8.03 8.87
CA ASN A 55 -9.52 -8.57 9.06
C ASN A 55 -9.36 -9.21 10.44
N TRP A 56 -8.25 -9.88 10.66
CA TRP A 56 -7.81 -10.32 11.98
C TRP A 56 -7.52 -9.14 12.91
N GLY A 57 -7.73 -9.32 14.23
CA GLY A 57 -7.56 -8.26 15.21
C GLY A 57 -6.14 -7.67 15.30
N GLU A 58 -5.13 -8.51 15.06
CA GLU A 58 -3.73 -8.19 15.29
C GLU A 58 -2.89 -8.02 14.00
N TYR A 59 -3.52 -7.89 12.82
CA TYR A 59 -2.79 -7.95 11.54
C TYR A 59 -2.22 -6.62 11.09
N ILE A 60 -2.76 -5.50 11.52
CA ILE A 60 -2.21 -4.17 11.20
C ILE A 60 -2.13 -3.32 12.46
N SER A 61 -1.16 -2.42 12.50
CA SER A 61 -1.02 -1.47 13.60
C SER A 61 -2.16 -0.45 13.61
N ASN A 62 -2.57 -0.10 14.81
CA ASN A 62 -3.73 0.74 15.09
C ASN A 62 -3.40 2.03 15.87
N GLY A 63 -2.12 2.38 15.95
CA GLY A 63 -1.64 3.54 16.70
C GLY A 63 -1.40 3.30 18.19
N SER A 64 -1.56 2.04 18.68
CA SER A 64 -1.17 1.70 20.06
C SER A 64 0.33 1.49 20.18
N ASP A 65 0.87 1.66 21.40
CA ASP A 65 2.28 1.39 21.73
C ASP A 65 3.29 2.09 20.78
N ASP A 66 3.04 3.36 20.46
CA ASP A 66 3.82 4.20 19.55
C ASP A 66 3.88 3.64 18.10
N SER A 67 2.94 2.77 17.73
CA SER A 67 2.84 2.26 16.37
C SER A 67 2.08 3.22 15.45
N VAL A 68 2.26 3.05 14.15
CA VAL A 68 1.49 3.81 13.14
C VAL A 68 0.05 3.32 13.09
N ASP A 69 -0.93 4.24 13.10
CA ASP A 69 -2.32 3.91 12.74
C ASP A 69 -2.44 3.82 11.22
N VAL A 70 -2.33 2.61 10.70
CA VAL A 70 -2.34 2.33 9.26
C VAL A 70 -3.65 2.76 8.59
N VAL A 71 -4.79 2.59 9.27
CA VAL A 71 -6.10 2.99 8.73
C VAL A 71 -6.18 4.49 8.60
N SER A 72 -5.83 5.24 9.64
CA SER A 72 -5.82 6.71 9.62
C SER A 72 -4.88 7.27 8.55
N VAL A 73 -3.69 6.70 8.41
CA VAL A 73 -2.73 7.11 7.37
C VAL A 73 -3.28 6.87 5.97
N PHE A 74 -3.90 5.71 5.74
CA PHE A 74 -4.53 5.39 4.46
C PHE A 74 -5.68 6.36 4.13
N GLU A 75 -6.56 6.65 5.10
CA GLU A 75 -7.66 7.62 4.94
C GLU A 75 -7.13 9.03 4.61
N GLN A 76 -6.09 9.47 5.32
CA GLN A 76 -5.45 10.77 5.08
C GLN A 76 -4.86 10.86 3.67
N LEU A 77 -4.15 9.82 3.24
CA LEU A 77 -3.50 9.75 1.94
C LEU A 77 -4.51 9.72 0.80
N THR A 78 -5.53 8.86 0.89
CA THR A 78 -6.41 8.55 -0.25
C THR A 78 -7.73 9.30 -0.25
N GLY A 79 -8.19 9.76 0.92
CA GLY A 79 -9.54 10.30 1.11
C GLY A 79 -10.63 9.23 1.11
N ILE A 80 -10.27 7.94 1.12
CA ILE A 80 -11.22 6.82 1.22
C ILE A 80 -11.46 6.52 2.70
N LYS A 81 -12.72 6.54 3.13
CA LYS A 81 -13.10 6.11 4.48
C LYS A 81 -13.01 4.60 4.63
N VAL A 82 -12.42 4.12 5.72
CA VAL A 82 -12.30 2.68 6.01
C VAL A 82 -13.16 2.31 7.21
N ASN A 83 -14.21 1.54 6.97
CA ASN A 83 -14.98 0.90 8.03
C ASN A 83 -14.29 -0.43 8.40
N TYR A 84 -13.35 -0.34 9.33
CA TYR A 84 -12.51 -1.48 9.72
C TYR A 84 -13.18 -2.29 10.82
N THR A 85 -13.36 -3.58 10.61
CA THR A 85 -13.87 -4.53 11.60
C THR A 85 -12.97 -5.76 11.68
N THR A 86 -12.97 -6.42 12.82
CA THR A 86 -12.12 -7.58 13.07
C THR A 86 -12.92 -8.84 13.37
N PHE A 87 -12.28 -10.00 13.19
CA PHE A 87 -12.78 -11.30 13.55
C PHE A 87 -11.73 -12.11 14.32
N ASP A 88 -12.19 -13.07 15.11
CA ASP A 88 -11.35 -13.90 15.97
C ASP A 88 -11.11 -15.32 15.39
N SER A 89 -11.94 -15.74 14.42
CA SER A 89 -11.78 -17.03 13.75
C SER A 89 -12.29 -17.00 12.31
N ASN A 90 -11.66 -17.78 11.45
CA ASN A 90 -12.10 -17.95 10.06
C ASN A 90 -13.54 -18.49 9.98
N GLU A 91 -13.92 -19.39 10.89
CA GLU A 91 -15.23 -20.03 10.90
C GLU A 91 -16.33 -19.02 11.22
N SER A 92 -16.15 -18.16 12.22
CA SER A 92 -17.11 -17.10 12.57
C SER A 92 -17.21 -16.05 11.47
N MET A 93 -16.08 -15.65 10.89
CA MET A 93 -16.02 -14.75 9.74
C MET A 93 -16.79 -15.33 8.55
N TYR A 94 -16.50 -16.58 8.17
CA TYR A 94 -17.16 -17.25 7.05
C TYR A 94 -18.68 -17.42 7.27
N ALA A 95 -19.10 -17.80 8.47
CA ALA A 95 -20.51 -17.91 8.81
C ALA A 95 -21.24 -16.56 8.66
N LYS A 96 -20.61 -15.47 9.09
CA LYS A 96 -21.16 -14.11 8.95
C LYS A 96 -21.29 -13.69 7.50
N LEU A 97 -20.29 -13.94 6.67
CA LEU A 97 -20.35 -13.65 5.23
C LEU A 97 -21.43 -14.48 4.54
N LYS A 98 -21.48 -15.77 4.83
CA LYS A 98 -22.46 -16.70 4.21
C LYS A 98 -23.90 -16.37 4.59
N SER A 99 -24.14 -15.81 5.78
CA SER A 99 -25.48 -15.40 6.20
C SER A 99 -26.01 -14.16 5.47
N GLY A 100 -25.15 -13.43 4.75
CA GLY A 100 -25.50 -12.16 4.13
C GLY A 100 -25.78 -11.02 5.13
N ALA A 101 -25.42 -11.22 6.41
CA ALA A 101 -25.68 -10.24 7.47
C ALA A 101 -24.81 -8.97 7.35
N ALA A 102 -23.74 -9.01 6.56
CA ALA A 102 -22.87 -7.89 6.32
C ALA A 102 -22.20 -8.00 4.94
N ASN A 103 -21.97 -6.86 4.32
CA ASN A 103 -21.22 -6.77 3.07
C ASN A 103 -19.84 -6.16 3.36
N TYR A 104 -18.80 -6.80 2.86
CA TYR A 104 -17.44 -6.33 2.95
C TYR A 104 -16.82 -6.23 1.56
N ASP A 105 -16.00 -5.21 1.36
CA ASP A 105 -15.26 -5.00 0.10
C ASP A 105 -13.93 -5.75 0.11
N VAL A 106 -13.34 -5.87 1.31
CA VAL A 106 -12.07 -6.58 1.54
C VAL A 106 -12.20 -7.48 2.75
N VAL A 107 -11.84 -8.76 2.58
CA VAL A 107 -11.76 -9.75 3.66
C VAL A 107 -10.40 -10.42 3.62
N ILE A 108 -9.74 -10.58 4.78
CA ILE A 108 -8.38 -11.12 4.87
C ILE A 108 -8.39 -12.40 5.71
N PRO A 109 -8.83 -13.55 5.16
CA PRO A 109 -8.83 -14.83 5.85
C PRO A 109 -7.49 -15.56 5.72
N SER A 110 -7.34 -16.68 6.45
CA SER A 110 -6.25 -17.62 6.22
C SER A 110 -6.42 -18.35 4.88
N ASP A 111 -5.32 -18.85 4.32
CA ASP A 111 -5.25 -19.51 3.01
C ASP A 111 -6.24 -20.66 2.83
N TYR A 112 -6.37 -21.57 3.83
CA TYR A 112 -7.32 -22.68 3.76
C TYR A 112 -8.77 -22.19 3.67
N MET A 113 -9.08 -21.05 4.32
CA MET A 113 -10.41 -20.47 4.26
C MET A 113 -10.66 -19.79 2.91
N VAL A 114 -9.65 -19.17 2.31
CA VAL A 114 -9.75 -18.68 0.92
C VAL A 114 -10.11 -19.83 0.00
N ALA A 115 -9.39 -20.96 0.08
CA ALA A 115 -9.69 -22.14 -0.75
C ALA A 115 -11.14 -22.63 -0.57
N LYS A 116 -11.65 -22.61 0.66
CA LYS A 116 -13.04 -22.98 0.97
C LYS A 116 -14.07 -21.97 0.42
N MET A 117 -13.73 -20.69 0.39
CA MET A 117 -14.66 -19.64 -0.07
C MET A 117 -14.81 -19.61 -1.59
N ILE A 118 -13.82 -20.07 -2.35
CA ILE A 118 -13.82 -20.08 -3.82
C ILE A 118 -14.23 -21.44 -4.42
N SER A 119 -14.42 -22.48 -3.60
CA SER A 119 -14.86 -23.81 -4.04
C SER A 119 -16.39 -23.90 -4.12
#